data_d1d1ad0126e91c0c70b2cdd8ec11f47c
#
_entry.id   d1d1ad0126e91c0c70b2cdd8ec11f47c
#
_cell.length_a   1.000
_cell.length_b   1.000
_cell.length_c   1.000
_cell.angle_alpha   90.00
_cell.angle_beta   90.00
_cell.angle_gamma   90.00
#
_symmetry.space_group_name_H-M   'P 1'
#
loop_
_entity.id
_entity.type
_entity.pdbx_description
1 polymer ?
#
loop_
_entity_poly.entity_id
_entity_poly.type
_entity_poly.pdbx_seq_one_letter_code
_entity_poly.pdbx_strand_id
1 'polypeptide(L)'
;DFNMRTYLTGSKAAMGKIANFLASAIPALFFSIYGESNDDWRPYVFTACTYCVIMMVSLLLLYLNSWERRPEFVKTENTTGLGEGLKKLFVDNLSTLRVKTFRHHLGMYLFGFGAEWLFASTFTYFVVYALHNEKAFAAEMNSMSAILQLISTFITMAAVAKVGFKKPYITALGVVIVAVLGYVFTAFFGYHESVPLIIIITAVFGLGTGAVYYIPWSTYTFMADVDEVVTDRRREGVYAGAMTMAGKLMRFIVVQSLGFILAANGFDKKAETQPESAIMAIIMVLLIGVCGLAVIGIYFTIRMKLDHKTHQIIIDEVQRIHNGGKMEDVDPQVKKVCEALTGFKYEECFGNNKVGYHPDENYFTPKNIGIVILFIAIIVVLFTKMYGLW
;
A
#
# COMPACT_ATOMS: atom_id res chain seq x y z
N ASP A 1 21.39 -8.74 4.49
CA ASP A 1 21.37 -9.45 3.22
C ASP A 1 20.05 -9.18 2.48
N PHE A 2 20.13 -8.67 1.25
CA PHE A 2 19.00 -8.32 0.39
C PHE A 2 18.09 -9.54 0.14
N ASN A 3 18.67 -10.68 -0.14
CA ASN A 3 17.92 -11.90 -0.44
C ASN A 3 17.13 -12.38 0.79
N MET A 4 17.72 -12.35 1.97
CA MET A 4 17.06 -12.79 3.21
C MET A 4 15.86 -11.90 3.51
N ARG A 5 15.98 -10.56 3.38
CA ARG A 5 14.85 -9.62 3.57
C ARG A 5 13.74 -9.87 2.55
N THR A 6 14.09 -10.17 1.31
CA THR A 6 13.15 -10.52 0.25
C THR A 6 12.35 -11.78 0.59
N TYR A 7 13.04 -12.84 1.05
CA TYR A 7 12.37 -14.09 1.48
C TYR A 7 11.46 -13.90 2.70
N LEU A 8 11.92 -13.17 3.72
CA LEU A 8 11.12 -12.91 4.91
C LEU A 8 9.85 -12.10 4.58
N THR A 9 9.98 -11.08 3.74
CA THR A 9 8.83 -10.29 3.31
C THR A 9 7.88 -11.10 2.43
N GLY A 10 8.40 -11.97 1.57
CA GLY A 10 7.62 -12.91 0.77
C GLY A 10 6.82 -13.89 1.64
N SER A 11 7.47 -14.48 2.64
CA SER A 11 6.81 -15.36 3.61
C SER A 11 5.69 -14.63 4.37
N LYS A 12 5.94 -13.39 4.82
CA LYS A 12 4.92 -12.54 5.44
C LYS A 12 3.73 -12.28 4.50
N ALA A 13 4.00 -11.97 3.24
CA ALA A 13 2.95 -11.73 2.25
C ALA A 13 2.10 -12.98 1.98
N ALA A 14 2.74 -14.16 1.85
CA ALA A 14 2.07 -15.45 1.68
C ALA A 14 1.19 -15.79 2.89
N MET A 15 1.73 -15.68 4.11
CA MET A 15 0.96 -15.90 5.34
C MET A 15 -0.20 -14.92 5.49
N GLY A 16 -0.03 -13.66 5.06
CA GLY A 16 -1.12 -12.68 5.01
C GLY A 16 -2.26 -13.09 4.07
N LYS A 17 -1.97 -13.73 2.93
CA LYS A 17 -3.00 -14.25 2.02
C LYS A 17 -3.73 -15.47 2.60
N ILE A 18 -3.00 -16.36 3.25
CA ILE A 18 -3.60 -17.50 3.98
C ILE A 18 -4.53 -16.98 5.08
N ALA A 19 -4.07 -15.99 5.86
CA ALA A 19 -4.88 -15.36 6.89
C ALA A 19 -6.16 -14.70 6.32
N ASN A 20 -6.07 -14.01 5.18
CA ASN A 20 -7.22 -13.43 4.49
C ASN A 20 -8.21 -14.50 4.01
N PHE A 21 -7.71 -15.63 3.49
CA PHE A 21 -8.56 -16.75 3.10
C PHE A 21 -9.30 -17.32 4.33
N LEU A 22 -8.60 -17.58 5.42
CA LEU A 22 -9.22 -18.04 6.67
C LEU A 22 -10.24 -17.03 7.21
N ALA A 23 -9.92 -15.74 7.13
CA ALA A 23 -10.81 -14.65 7.53
C ALA A 23 -12.13 -14.61 6.70
N SER A 24 -12.14 -15.12 5.49
CA SER A 24 -13.35 -15.25 4.67
C SER A 24 -14.05 -16.59 4.88
N ALA A 25 -13.30 -17.67 5.05
CA ALA A 25 -13.82 -19.02 5.16
C ALA A 25 -14.52 -19.29 6.52
N ILE A 26 -14.00 -18.74 7.62
CA ILE A 26 -14.53 -18.96 8.97
C ILE A 26 -15.97 -18.45 9.13
N PRO A 27 -16.32 -17.20 8.74
CA PRO A 27 -17.71 -16.76 8.77
C PRO A 27 -18.60 -17.61 7.89
N ALA A 28 -18.19 -17.91 6.65
CA ALA A 28 -18.96 -18.72 5.72
C ALA A 28 -19.29 -20.09 6.31
N LEU A 29 -18.35 -20.72 7.02
CA LEU A 29 -18.56 -21.98 7.71
C LEU A 29 -19.65 -21.86 8.79
N PHE A 30 -19.61 -20.83 9.63
CA PHE A 30 -20.61 -20.66 10.69
C PHE A 30 -21.98 -20.29 10.12
N PHE A 31 -22.05 -19.47 9.07
CA PHE A 31 -23.30 -19.18 8.38
C PHE A 31 -23.91 -20.43 7.69
N SER A 32 -23.08 -21.32 7.16
CA SER A 32 -23.57 -22.57 6.59
C SER A 32 -24.15 -23.54 7.64
N ILE A 33 -23.62 -23.50 8.88
CA ILE A 33 -24.07 -24.35 9.99
C ILE A 33 -25.33 -23.81 10.65
N TYR A 34 -25.42 -22.51 10.89
CA TYR A 34 -26.51 -21.87 11.65
C TYR A 34 -27.58 -21.19 10.77
N GLY A 35 -27.31 -21.04 9.46
CA GLY A 35 -28.17 -20.32 8.53
C GLY A 35 -27.88 -18.82 8.43
N GLU A 36 -28.44 -18.18 7.40
CA GLU A 36 -28.23 -16.76 7.10
C GLU A 36 -29.31 -15.82 7.69
N SER A 37 -30.02 -16.26 8.73
CA SER A 37 -31.04 -15.42 9.38
C SER A 37 -30.35 -14.21 10.09
N ASN A 38 -30.85 -13.01 9.77
CA ASN A 38 -30.36 -11.78 10.44
C ASN A 38 -30.67 -11.75 11.96
N ASP A 39 -31.60 -12.55 12.43
CA ASP A 39 -32.01 -12.61 13.84
C ASP A 39 -31.18 -13.61 14.66
N ASP A 40 -30.37 -14.45 14.02
CA ASP A 40 -29.51 -15.40 14.71
C ASP A 40 -28.12 -14.82 14.97
N TRP A 41 -27.84 -14.54 16.23
CA TRP A 41 -26.54 -14.00 16.69
C TRP A 41 -25.42 -15.04 16.72
N ARG A 42 -25.71 -16.33 16.70
CA ARG A 42 -24.76 -17.43 16.88
C ARG A 42 -23.61 -17.42 15.87
N PRO A 43 -23.84 -17.34 14.56
CA PRO A 43 -22.73 -17.32 13.57
C PRO A 43 -21.77 -16.16 13.83
N TYR A 44 -22.26 -14.99 14.21
CA TYR A 44 -21.42 -13.82 14.50
C TYR A 44 -20.54 -14.01 15.73
N VAL A 45 -21.10 -14.52 16.82
CA VAL A 45 -20.36 -14.73 18.09
C VAL A 45 -19.34 -15.84 17.92
N PHE A 46 -19.67 -16.97 17.31
CA PHE A 46 -18.70 -18.05 17.08
C PHE A 46 -17.57 -17.62 16.14
N THR A 47 -17.86 -16.83 15.11
CA THR A 47 -16.85 -16.22 14.26
C THR A 47 -15.92 -15.32 15.07
N ALA A 48 -16.46 -14.41 15.87
CA ALA A 48 -15.68 -13.50 16.70
C ALA A 48 -14.80 -14.25 17.73
N CYS A 49 -15.36 -15.25 18.42
CA CYS A 49 -14.62 -16.09 19.36
C CYS A 49 -13.47 -16.83 18.66
N THR A 50 -13.71 -17.39 17.49
CA THR A 50 -12.68 -18.09 16.72
C THR A 50 -11.55 -17.15 16.33
N TYR A 51 -11.86 -15.94 15.87
CA TYR A 51 -10.84 -14.93 15.59
C TYR A 51 -10.06 -14.50 16.82
N CYS A 52 -10.75 -14.30 17.96
CA CYS A 52 -10.06 -13.98 19.21
C CYS A 52 -9.07 -15.07 19.61
N VAL A 53 -9.45 -16.34 19.51
CA VAL A 53 -8.55 -17.46 19.83
C VAL A 53 -7.34 -17.49 18.88
N ILE A 54 -7.58 -17.39 17.56
CA ILE A 54 -6.49 -17.37 16.55
C ILE A 54 -5.53 -16.20 16.83
N MET A 55 -6.07 -15.02 17.13
CA MET A 55 -5.28 -13.82 17.42
C MET A 55 -4.47 -13.98 18.70
N MET A 56 -5.07 -14.48 19.77
CA MET A 56 -4.39 -14.74 21.06
C MET A 56 -3.25 -15.76 20.89
N VAL A 57 -3.50 -16.86 20.20
CA VAL A 57 -2.47 -17.88 19.92
C VAL A 57 -1.35 -17.29 19.09
N SER A 58 -1.67 -16.52 18.05
CA SER A 58 -0.67 -15.89 17.18
C SER A 58 0.21 -14.89 17.94
N LEU A 59 -0.39 -14.07 18.82
CA LEU A 59 0.34 -13.12 19.65
C LEU A 59 1.20 -13.83 20.70
N LEU A 60 0.69 -14.90 21.30
CA LEU A 60 1.47 -15.71 22.25
C LEU A 60 2.68 -16.36 21.57
N LEU A 61 2.50 -16.95 20.39
CA LEU A 61 3.59 -17.51 19.59
C LEU A 61 4.62 -16.45 19.21
N LEU A 62 4.17 -15.25 18.83
CA LEU A 62 5.06 -14.13 18.56
C LEU A 62 5.86 -13.75 19.82
N TYR A 63 5.20 -13.59 20.95
CA TYR A 63 5.84 -13.22 22.20
C TYR A 63 6.90 -14.25 22.65
N LEU A 64 6.59 -15.54 22.53
CA LEU A 64 7.51 -16.62 22.92
C LEU A 64 8.71 -16.80 21.98
N ASN A 65 8.57 -16.39 20.72
CA ASN A 65 9.60 -16.59 19.67
C ASN A 65 10.27 -15.28 19.23
N SER A 66 9.94 -14.13 19.81
CA SER A 66 10.60 -12.87 19.52
C SER A 66 11.44 -12.41 20.71
N TRP A 67 12.56 -11.76 20.39
CA TRP A 67 13.38 -11.08 21.38
C TRP A 67 13.72 -9.69 20.87
N GLU A 68 13.78 -8.75 21.79
CA GLU A 68 14.22 -7.39 21.50
C GLU A 68 15.74 -7.27 21.64
N ARG A 69 16.32 -6.32 20.91
CA ARG A 69 17.72 -5.97 21.12
C ARG A 69 17.89 -5.40 22.53
N ARG A 70 19.02 -5.70 23.17
CA ARG A 70 19.33 -5.15 24.50
C ARG A 70 19.30 -3.61 24.44
N PRO A 71 18.74 -2.95 25.46
CA PRO A 71 18.62 -1.47 25.50
C PRO A 71 19.93 -0.73 25.28
N GLU A 72 21.07 -1.34 25.65
CA GLU A 72 22.43 -0.81 25.47
C GLU A 72 22.80 -0.53 24.01
N PHE A 73 22.15 -1.25 23.04
CA PHE A 73 22.40 -1.07 21.62
C PHE A 73 21.33 -0.20 20.92
N VAL A 74 20.39 0.35 21.68
CA VAL A 74 19.32 1.21 21.15
C VAL A 74 19.52 2.62 21.70
N LYS A 75 19.91 3.57 20.84
CA LYS A 75 19.90 4.99 21.19
C LYS A 75 18.45 5.43 21.40
N THR A 76 17.94 5.33 22.64
CA THR A 76 16.61 5.82 23.00
C THR A 76 16.69 7.31 23.33
N GLU A 77 15.98 8.13 22.57
CA GLU A 77 15.71 9.51 22.99
C GLU A 77 14.54 9.47 23.97
N ASN A 78 14.81 9.83 25.22
CA ASN A 78 13.78 9.91 26.27
C ASN A 78 12.80 11.04 25.93
N THR A 79 11.57 10.68 25.61
CA THR A 79 10.47 11.64 25.51
C THR A 79 9.82 11.78 26.89
N THR A 80 9.72 13.02 27.39
CA THR A 80 9.32 13.34 28.75
C THR A 80 7.82 13.41 28.98
N GLY A 81 6.99 13.14 27.92
CA GLY A 81 5.53 13.16 28.04
C GLY A 81 4.79 12.66 26.81
N LEU A 82 3.51 12.32 27.01
CA LEU A 82 2.64 11.78 25.95
C LEU A 82 2.47 12.77 24.79
N GLY A 83 2.38 14.07 25.07
CA GLY A 83 2.27 15.12 24.06
C GLY A 83 3.53 15.27 23.23
N GLU A 84 4.71 15.16 23.85
CA GLU A 84 5.99 15.19 23.15
C GLU A 84 6.20 13.94 22.30
N GLY A 85 5.79 12.76 22.81
CA GLY A 85 5.80 11.51 22.05
C GLY A 85 4.93 11.57 20.79
N LEU A 86 3.72 12.11 20.90
CA LEU A 86 2.84 12.33 19.74
C LEU A 86 3.42 13.31 18.74
N LYS A 87 3.99 14.45 19.22
CA LYS A 87 4.67 15.43 18.39
C LYS A 87 5.83 14.79 17.62
N LYS A 88 6.67 14.01 18.32
CA LYS A 88 7.78 13.26 17.72
C LYS A 88 7.29 12.31 16.64
N LEU A 89 6.28 11.48 16.92
CA LEU A 89 5.71 10.56 15.94
C LEU A 89 5.23 11.29 14.68
N PHE A 90 4.56 12.43 14.83
CA PHE A 90 4.04 13.19 13.70
C PHE A 90 5.16 13.80 12.86
N VAL A 91 6.14 14.43 13.53
CA VAL A 91 7.29 15.07 12.86
C VAL A 91 8.16 14.02 12.17
N ASP A 92 8.45 12.91 12.83
CA ASP A 92 9.26 11.83 12.26
C ASP A 92 8.59 11.22 11.03
N ASN A 93 7.28 10.92 11.10
CA ASN A 93 6.54 10.41 9.93
C ASN A 93 6.57 11.39 8.75
N LEU A 94 6.31 12.68 8.99
CA LEU A 94 6.36 13.69 7.91
C LEU A 94 7.78 13.92 7.40
N SER A 95 8.80 13.78 8.25
CA SER A 95 10.19 13.95 7.86
C SER A 95 10.67 12.92 6.83
N THR A 96 10.05 11.74 6.79
CA THR A 96 10.34 10.71 5.78
C THR A 96 10.12 11.22 4.36
N LEU A 97 9.17 12.14 4.18
CA LEU A 97 8.89 12.77 2.88
C LEU A 97 10.02 13.68 2.38
N ARG A 98 10.98 14.04 3.21
CA ARG A 98 12.18 14.77 2.77
C ARG A 98 13.14 13.90 1.97
N VAL A 99 13.15 12.57 2.22
CA VAL A 99 13.99 11.62 1.50
C VAL A 99 13.44 11.37 0.11
N LYS A 100 14.21 11.69 -0.93
CA LYS A 100 13.77 11.63 -2.34
C LYS A 100 13.35 10.23 -2.77
N THR A 101 14.13 9.21 -2.43
CA THR A 101 13.80 7.81 -2.77
C THR A 101 12.50 7.40 -2.13
N PHE A 102 12.22 7.80 -0.89
CA PHE A 102 10.97 7.47 -0.23
C PHE A 102 9.76 8.13 -0.88
N ARG A 103 9.87 9.38 -1.34
CA ARG A 103 8.77 10.01 -2.12
C ARG A 103 8.40 9.21 -3.37
N HIS A 104 9.39 8.72 -4.11
CA HIS A 104 9.13 7.88 -5.28
C HIS A 104 8.55 6.52 -4.89
N HIS A 105 9.08 5.91 -3.83
CA HIS A 105 8.57 4.65 -3.30
C HIS A 105 7.13 4.78 -2.80
N LEU A 106 6.84 5.84 -2.04
CA LEU A 106 5.50 6.12 -1.54
C LEU A 106 4.52 6.36 -2.70
N GLY A 107 4.93 7.10 -3.75
CA GLY A 107 4.14 7.28 -4.96
C GLY A 107 3.88 5.95 -5.67
N MET A 108 4.90 5.13 -5.89
CA MET A 108 4.75 3.78 -6.43
C MET A 108 3.73 2.96 -5.63
N TYR A 109 3.84 2.95 -4.30
CA TYR A 109 2.95 2.24 -3.41
C TYR A 109 1.51 2.77 -3.48
N LEU A 110 1.31 4.08 -3.27
CA LEU A 110 -0.03 4.67 -3.18
C LEU A 110 -0.81 4.54 -4.49
N PHE A 111 -0.17 4.81 -5.61
CA PHE A 111 -0.85 4.77 -6.91
C PHE A 111 -1.06 3.35 -7.42
N GLY A 112 -0.13 2.42 -7.19
CA GLY A 112 -0.33 1.02 -7.52
C GLY A 112 -1.43 0.35 -6.69
N PHE A 113 -1.37 0.51 -5.36
CA PHE A 113 -2.44 0.02 -4.48
C PHE A 113 -3.74 0.79 -4.66
N GLY A 114 -3.67 2.10 -4.97
CA GLY A 114 -4.84 2.91 -5.28
C GLY A 114 -5.61 2.36 -6.49
N ALA A 115 -4.90 1.96 -7.54
CA ALA A 115 -5.50 1.32 -8.71
C ALA A 115 -6.23 0.02 -8.32
N GLU A 116 -5.61 -0.81 -7.50
CA GLU A 116 -6.18 -2.06 -7.05
C GLU A 116 -7.38 -1.83 -6.11
N TRP A 117 -7.29 -0.92 -5.15
CA TRP A 117 -8.42 -0.61 -4.26
C TRP A 117 -9.60 -0.01 -5.00
N LEU A 118 -9.35 0.84 -6.00
CA LEU A 118 -10.39 1.39 -6.85
C LEU A 118 -11.06 0.29 -7.68
N PHE A 119 -10.27 -0.60 -8.28
CA PHE A 119 -10.79 -1.76 -8.99
C PHE A 119 -11.65 -2.63 -8.07
N ALA A 120 -11.13 -3.06 -6.93
CA ALA A 120 -11.85 -3.93 -5.98
C ALA A 120 -13.16 -3.30 -5.49
N SER A 121 -13.18 -1.98 -5.28
CA SER A 121 -14.39 -1.26 -4.86
C SER A 121 -15.43 -1.10 -5.98
N THR A 122 -14.98 -1.07 -7.24
CA THR A 122 -15.84 -0.84 -8.42
C THR A 122 -16.29 -2.13 -9.07
N PHE A 123 -15.52 -3.21 -8.95
CA PHE A 123 -15.69 -4.43 -9.72
C PHE A 123 -17.06 -5.10 -9.57
N THR A 124 -17.59 -5.18 -8.35
CA THR A 124 -18.93 -5.75 -8.14
C THR A 124 -20.01 -4.92 -8.83
N TYR A 125 -19.92 -3.58 -8.78
CA TYR A 125 -20.85 -2.72 -9.50
C TYR A 125 -20.73 -2.92 -11.01
N PHE A 126 -19.51 -3.05 -11.51
CA PHE A 126 -19.24 -3.31 -12.93
C PHE A 126 -19.86 -4.63 -13.40
N VAL A 127 -19.64 -5.72 -12.64
CA VAL A 127 -20.20 -7.03 -12.98
C VAL A 127 -21.74 -7.02 -12.97
N VAL A 128 -22.35 -6.38 -11.97
CA VAL A 128 -23.81 -6.37 -11.82
C VAL A 128 -24.47 -5.45 -12.86
N TYR A 129 -23.98 -4.23 -13.02
CA TYR A 129 -24.69 -3.21 -13.80
C TYR A 129 -24.17 -3.04 -15.22
N ALA A 130 -22.89 -3.32 -15.50
CA ALA A 130 -22.33 -3.19 -16.84
C ALA A 130 -22.22 -4.53 -17.58
N LEU A 131 -22.01 -5.65 -16.86
CA LEU A 131 -21.99 -6.99 -17.45
C LEU A 131 -23.31 -7.74 -17.26
N HIS A 132 -24.29 -7.17 -16.55
CA HIS A 132 -25.60 -7.78 -16.26
C HIS A 132 -25.51 -9.19 -15.66
N ASN A 133 -24.51 -9.42 -14.80
CA ASN A 133 -24.31 -10.69 -14.12
C ASN A 133 -24.65 -10.59 -12.62
N GLU A 134 -24.75 -11.73 -11.95
CA GLU A 134 -25.10 -11.81 -10.54
C GLU A 134 -23.94 -11.40 -9.63
N LYS A 135 -24.24 -10.95 -8.40
CA LYS A 135 -23.23 -10.66 -7.37
C LYS A 135 -22.38 -11.90 -7.01
N ALA A 136 -22.99 -13.09 -7.08
CA ALA A 136 -22.29 -14.35 -6.86
C ALA A 136 -21.16 -14.54 -7.87
N PHE A 137 -21.41 -14.26 -9.15
CA PHE A 137 -20.38 -14.31 -10.19
C PHE A 137 -19.22 -13.34 -9.91
N ALA A 138 -19.51 -12.13 -9.44
CA ALA A 138 -18.45 -11.20 -9.03
C ALA A 138 -17.59 -11.75 -7.87
N ALA A 139 -18.22 -12.42 -6.90
CA ALA A 139 -17.50 -13.05 -5.78
C ALA A 139 -16.63 -14.22 -6.24
N GLU A 140 -17.12 -15.04 -7.18
CA GLU A 140 -16.33 -16.12 -7.78
C GLU A 140 -15.11 -15.61 -8.53
N MET A 141 -15.27 -14.56 -9.35
CA MET A 141 -14.17 -13.91 -10.07
C MET A 141 -13.15 -13.30 -9.11
N ASN A 142 -13.59 -12.63 -8.05
CA ASN A 142 -12.69 -12.10 -7.02
C ASN A 142 -11.92 -13.23 -6.31
N SER A 143 -12.57 -14.34 -6.01
CA SER A 143 -11.92 -15.50 -5.38
C SER A 143 -10.86 -16.12 -6.29
N MET A 144 -11.19 -16.31 -7.57
CA MET A 144 -10.24 -16.80 -8.58
C MET A 144 -9.05 -15.84 -8.73
N SER A 145 -9.30 -14.53 -8.80
CA SER A 145 -8.27 -13.51 -8.87
C SER A 145 -7.35 -13.57 -7.65
N ALA A 146 -7.90 -13.77 -6.43
CA ALA A 146 -7.10 -13.86 -5.20
C ALA A 146 -6.16 -15.08 -5.19
N ILE A 147 -6.61 -16.24 -5.70
CA ILE A 147 -5.77 -17.43 -5.84
C ILE A 147 -4.61 -17.16 -6.82
N LEU A 148 -4.91 -16.58 -7.98
CA LEU A 148 -3.90 -16.25 -9.00
C LEU A 148 -2.94 -15.16 -8.52
N GLN A 149 -3.41 -14.21 -7.73
CA GLN A 149 -2.59 -13.20 -7.06
C GLN A 149 -1.59 -13.85 -6.09
N LEU A 150 -2.01 -14.88 -5.33
CA LEU A 150 -1.10 -15.63 -4.46
C LEU A 150 0.01 -16.32 -5.27
N ILE A 151 -0.35 -17.03 -6.34
CA ILE A 151 0.59 -17.69 -7.24
C ILE A 151 1.57 -16.66 -7.83
N SER A 152 1.04 -15.55 -8.35
CA SER A 152 1.83 -14.46 -8.91
C SER A 152 2.78 -13.82 -7.89
N THR A 153 2.41 -13.77 -6.61
CA THR A 153 3.29 -13.27 -5.56
C THR A 153 4.56 -14.10 -5.45
N PHE A 154 4.48 -15.44 -5.52
CA PHE A 154 5.66 -16.31 -5.51
C PHE A 154 6.51 -16.15 -6.77
N ILE A 155 5.88 -16.06 -7.93
CA ILE A 155 6.56 -15.80 -9.22
C ILE A 155 7.31 -14.48 -9.15
N THR A 156 6.65 -13.43 -8.64
CA THR A 156 7.23 -12.10 -8.46
C THR A 156 8.41 -12.11 -7.51
N MET A 157 8.33 -12.85 -6.39
CA MET A 157 9.43 -12.98 -5.45
C MET A 157 10.69 -13.53 -6.14
N ALA A 158 10.54 -14.60 -6.91
CA ALA A 158 11.63 -15.18 -7.69
C ALA A 158 12.16 -14.23 -8.78
N ALA A 159 11.27 -13.48 -9.43
CA ALA A 159 11.66 -12.49 -10.45
C ALA A 159 12.43 -11.31 -9.82
N VAL A 160 11.96 -10.78 -8.69
CA VAL A 160 12.63 -9.67 -7.97
C VAL A 160 14.05 -10.05 -7.55
N ALA A 161 14.26 -11.28 -7.08
CA ALA A 161 15.58 -11.77 -6.71
C ALA A 161 16.57 -11.79 -7.89
N LYS A 162 16.08 -12.03 -9.14
CA LYS A 162 16.92 -12.12 -10.34
C LYS A 162 17.12 -10.80 -11.08
N VAL A 163 16.04 -10.02 -11.26
CA VAL A 163 16.05 -8.84 -12.14
C VAL A 163 15.76 -7.52 -11.41
N GLY A 164 15.65 -7.57 -10.08
CA GLY A 164 15.27 -6.43 -9.25
C GLY A 164 13.77 -6.12 -9.32
N PHE A 165 13.31 -5.16 -8.55
CA PHE A 165 11.88 -4.91 -8.34
C PHE A 165 11.21 -4.04 -9.42
N LYS A 166 11.96 -3.17 -10.12
CA LYS A 166 11.38 -2.19 -11.07
C LYS A 166 10.69 -2.85 -12.25
N LYS A 167 11.40 -3.74 -12.95
CA LYS A 167 10.87 -4.40 -14.15
C LYS A 167 9.62 -5.23 -13.82
N PRO A 168 9.63 -6.13 -12.82
CA PRO A 168 8.43 -6.89 -12.46
C PRO A 168 7.24 -5.99 -12.07
N TYR A 169 7.49 -4.87 -11.39
CA TYR A 169 6.42 -3.97 -10.98
C TYR A 169 5.78 -3.23 -12.15
N ILE A 170 6.59 -2.70 -13.08
CA ILE A 170 6.11 -2.04 -14.28
C ILE A 170 5.34 -3.01 -15.16
N THR A 171 5.86 -4.23 -15.36
CA THR A 171 5.17 -5.28 -16.11
C THR A 171 3.83 -5.63 -15.47
N ALA A 172 3.79 -5.78 -14.17
CA ALA A 172 2.57 -6.09 -13.43
C ALA A 172 1.48 -5.02 -13.57
N LEU A 173 1.83 -3.75 -13.41
CA LEU A 173 0.89 -2.65 -13.64
C LEU A 173 0.45 -2.57 -15.10
N GLY A 174 1.33 -2.87 -16.06
CA GLY A 174 0.98 -3.02 -17.46
C GLY A 174 -0.04 -4.14 -17.70
N VAL A 175 0.13 -5.29 -17.07
CA VAL A 175 -0.81 -6.42 -17.12
C VAL A 175 -2.16 -6.04 -16.50
N VAL A 176 -2.16 -5.31 -15.39
CA VAL A 176 -3.39 -4.76 -14.78
C VAL A 176 -4.13 -3.83 -15.75
N ILE A 177 -3.42 -2.93 -16.42
CA ILE A 177 -4.02 -2.03 -17.42
C ILE A 177 -4.64 -2.83 -18.57
N VAL A 178 -3.92 -3.81 -19.11
CA VAL A 178 -4.43 -4.67 -20.20
C VAL A 178 -5.69 -5.42 -19.76
N ALA A 179 -5.71 -5.96 -18.55
CA ALA A 179 -6.89 -6.65 -18.02
C ALA A 179 -8.09 -5.70 -17.85
N VAL A 180 -7.86 -4.49 -17.33
CA VAL A 180 -8.92 -3.47 -17.19
C VAL A 180 -9.47 -3.04 -18.54
N LEU A 181 -8.60 -2.84 -19.53
CA LEU A 181 -9.04 -2.57 -20.91
C LEU A 181 -9.84 -3.74 -21.48
N GLY A 182 -9.47 -4.98 -21.18
CA GLY A 182 -10.25 -6.17 -21.52
C GLY A 182 -11.65 -6.15 -20.92
N TYR A 183 -11.80 -5.83 -19.63
CA TYR A 183 -13.12 -5.68 -19.00
C TYR A 183 -13.96 -4.59 -19.65
N VAL A 184 -13.36 -3.43 -19.91
CA VAL A 184 -14.05 -2.32 -20.57
C VAL A 184 -14.48 -2.71 -21.99
N PHE A 185 -13.64 -3.46 -22.70
CA PHE A 185 -13.96 -4.01 -24.03
C PHE A 185 -15.19 -4.93 -23.98
N THR A 186 -15.27 -5.84 -23.00
CA THR A 186 -16.46 -6.72 -22.88
C THR A 186 -17.76 -5.96 -22.68
N ALA A 187 -17.74 -4.87 -21.92
CA ALA A 187 -18.90 -4.02 -21.68
C ALA A 187 -19.35 -3.25 -22.93
N PHE A 188 -18.41 -2.68 -23.69
CA PHE A 188 -18.74 -1.85 -24.86
C PHE A 188 -19.11 -2.64 -26.09
N PHE A 189 -18.56 -3.82 -26.30
CA PHE A 189 -18.72 -4.59 -27.54
C PHE A 189 -19.70 -5.77 -27.42
N GLY A 190 -20.48 -5.82 -26.34
CA GLY A 190 -21.54 -6.83 -26.18
C GLY A 190 -21.05 -8.23 -25.81
N TYR A 191 -19.79 -8.37 -25.37
CA TYR A 191 -19.24 -9.66 -24.88
C TYR A 191 -19.52 -9.92 -23.40
N HIS A 192 -20.52 -9.24 -22.81
CA HIS A 192 -20.89 -9.36 -21.40
C HIS A 192 -21.40 -10.76 -21.03
N GLU A 193 -21.95 -11.54 -21.99
CA GLU A 193 -22.37 -12.93 -21.78
C GLU A 193 -21.24 -13.96 -21.94
N SER A 194 -20.05 -13.53 -22.42
CA SER A 194 -18.94 -14.44 -22.67
C SER A 194 -18.17 -14.76 -21.37
N VAL A 195 -18.74 -15.66 -20.56
CA VAL A 195 -18.12 -16.13 -19.30
C VAL A 195 -16.66 -16.57 -19.48
N PRO A 196 -16.28 -17.36 -20.52
CA PRO A 196 -14.88 -17.75 -20.71
C PRO A 196 -13.93 -16.56 -20.91
N LEU A 197 -14.35 -15.52 -21.61
CA LEU A 197 -13.54 -14.33 -21.82
C LEU A 197 -13.36 -13.56 -20.52
N ILE A 198 -14.40 -13.40 -19.71
CA ILE A 198 -14.33 -12.74 -18.40
C ILE A 198 -13.39 -13.52 -17.46
N ILE A 199 -13.45 -14.85 -17.46
CA ILE A 199 -12.53 -15.70 -16.69
C ILE A 199 -11.08 -15.47 -17.09
N ILE A 200 -10.78 -15.42 -18.39
CA ILE A 200 -9.41 -15.16 -18.89
C ILE A 200 -8.93 -13.79 -18.44
N ILE A 201 -9.75 -12.75 -18.59
CA ILE A 201 -9.41 -11.38 -18.18
C ILE A 201 -9.15 -11.32 -16.67
N THR A 202 -10.00 -11.99 -15.88
CA THR A 202 -9.84 -12.10 -14.42
C THR A 202 -8.53 -12.80 -14.05
N ALA A 203 -8.17 -13.85 -14.77
CA ALA A 203 -6.93 -14.57 -14.57
C ALA A 203 -5.71 -13.66 -14.84
N VAL A 204 -5.73 -12.90 -15.93
CA VAL A 204 -4.70 -11.93 -16.29
C VAL A 204 -4.60 -10.84 -15.21
N PHE A 205 -5.73 -10.32 -14.73
CA PHE A 205 -5.77 -9.33 -13.65
C PHE A 205 -5.15 -9.88 -12.36
N GLY A 206 -5.55 -11.07 -11.92
CA GLY A 206 -5.01 -11.71 -10.72
C GLY A 206 -3.51 -11.91 -10.78
N LEU A 207 -2.98 -12.34 -11.95
CA LEU A 207 -1.54 -12.46 -12.18
C LEU A 207 -0.82 -11.10 -12.13
N GLY A 208 -1.43 -10.03 -12.62
CA GLY A 208 -0.87 -8.68 -12.53
C GLY A 208 -0.79 -8.18 -11.08
N THR A 209 -1.81 -8.40 -10.27
CA THR A 209 -1.91 -7.80 -8.93
C THR A 209 -0.96 -8.41 -7.90
N GLY A 210 -0.41 -9.61 -8.10
CA GLY A 210 0.53 -10.22 -7.15
C GLY A 210 1.78 -9.38 -6.89
N ALA A 211 2.38 -8.81 -7.93
CA ALA A 211 3.53 -7.93 -7.81
C ALA A 211 3.16 -6.59 -7.16
N VAL A 212 1.97 -6.07 -7.44
CA VAL A 212 1.46 -4.82 -6.84
C VAL A 212 1.39 -4.94 -5.33
N TYR A 213 0.94 -6.08 -4.81
CA TYR A 213 0.89 -6.32 -3.37
C TYR A 213 2.25 -6.56 -2.73
N TYR A 214 3.12 -7.30 -3.40
CA TYR A 214 4.38 -7.77 -2.83
C TYR A 214 5.47 -6.71 -2.85
N ILE A 215 5.71 -6.08 -4.01
CA ILE A 215 6.92 -5.27 -4.25
C ILE A 215 7.02 -4.06 -3.32
N PRO A 216 5.99 -3.21 -3.13
CA PRO A 216 6.13 -2.05 -2.25
C PRO A 216 6.45 -2.44 -0.79
N TRP A 217 5.86 -3.51 -0.29
CA TRP A 217 6.13 -4.00 1.06
C TRP A 217 7.48 -4.71 1.21
N SER A 218 8.03 -5.27 0.13
CA SER A 218 9.38 -5.83 0.17
C SER A 218 10.46 -4.76 0.08
N THR A 219 10.18 -3.67 -0.63
CA THR A 219 11.18 -2.62 -0.89
C THR A 219 11.21 -1.52 0.16
N TYR A 220 10.17 -1.37 1.01
CA TYR A 220 10.16 -0.32 2.04
C TYR A 220 11.30 -0.47 3.06
N THR A 221 11.74 -1.69 3.33
CA THR A 221 12.82 -1.96 4.28
C THR A 221 14.15 -1.32 3.86
N PHE A 222 14.36 -1.11 2.56
CA PHE A 222 15.53 -0.42 2.04
C PHE A 222 15.45 1.10 2.20
N MET A 223 14.26 1.64 2.47
CA MET A 223 14.10 3.07 2.71
C MET A 223 14.77 3.50 4.01
N ALA A 224 14.78 2.62 5.01
CA ALA A 224 15.49 2.88 6.27
C ALA A 224 17.01 2.96 6.07
N ASP A 225 17.56 2.16 5.15
CA ASP A 225 18.99 2.19 4.84
C ASP A 225 19.37 3.51 4.10
N VAL A 226 18.50 4.01 3.21
CA VAL A 226 18.68 5.33 2.56
C VAL A 226 18.55 6.47 3.58
N ASP A 227 17.64 6.33 4.55
CA ASP A 227 17.45 7.31 5.61
C ASP A 227 18.62 7.34 6.59
N GLU A 228 19.27 6.20 6.83
CA GLU A 228 20.47 6.10 7.66
C GLU A 228 21.61 6.95 7.09
N VAL A 229 21.75 7.03 5.76
CA VAL A 229 22.67 7.97 5.11
C VAL A 229 22.32 9.43 5.44
N VAL A 230 21.04 9.77 5.57
CA VAL A 230 20.62 11.16 5.87
C VAL A 230 20.75 11.49 7.35
N THR A 231 20.24 10.61 8.22
CA THR A 231 19.98 10.91 9.63
C THR A 231 20.97 10.26 10.60
N ASP A 232 21.84 9.39 10.11
CA ASP A 232 22.69 8.52 10.94
C ASP A 232 21.90 7.69 11.97
N ARG A 233 20.63 7.41 11.68
CA ARG A 233 19.72 6.68 12.57
C ARG A 233 18.93 5.63 11.78
N ARG A 234 18.69 4.49 12.42
CA ARG A 234 17.79 3.44 11.84
C ARG A 234 16.35 3.68 12.28
N ARG A 235 15.53 4.20 11.37
CA ARG A 235 14.12 4.55 11.62
C ARG A 235 13.13 3.66 10.88
N GLU A 236 13.36 2.34 10.84
CA GLU A 236 12.52 1.37 10.08
C GLU A 236 11.03 1.47 10.45
N GLY A 237 10.71 1.58 11.75
CA GLY A 237 9.33 1.71 12.24
C GLY A 237 8.63 2.99 11.77
N VAL A 238 9.37 4.09 11.59
CA VAL A 238 8.82 5.36 11.09
C VAL A 238 8.38 5.21 9.64
N TYR A 239 9.16 4.55 8.80
CA TYR A 239 8.82 4.30 7.40
C TYR A 239 7.63 3.36 7.25
N ALA A 240 7.54 2.30 8.06
CA ALA A 240 6.37 1.42 8.12
C ALA A 240 5.11 2.18 8.55
N GLY A 241 5.22 3.04 9.57
CA GLY A 241 4.16 3.91 10.05
C GLY A 241 3.68 4.89 8.97
N ALA A 242 4.62 5.59 8.32
CA ALA A 242 4.32 6.54 7.25
C ALA A 242 3.60 5.87 6.07
N MET A 243 4.07 4.70 5.62
CA MET A 243 3.39 3.93 4.57
C MET A 243 1.99 3.51 4.99
N THR A 244 1.83 2.98 6.20
CA THR A 244 0.53 2.51 6.69
C THR A 244 -0.47 3.68 6.77
N MET A 245 -0.07 4.82 7.32
CA MET A 245 -0.89 6.02 7.43
C MET A 245 -1.29 6.54 6.05
N ALA A 246 -0.32 6.72 5.16
CA ALA A 246 -0.57 7.20 3.80
C ALA A 246 -1.44 6.23 2.99
N GLY A 247 -1.25 4.92 3.15
CA GLY A 247 -2.09 3.90 2.51
C GLY A 247 -3.55 3.94 2.99
N LYS A 248 -3.78 4.10 4.29
CA LYS A 248 -5.15 4.25 4.83
C LYS A 248 -5.85 5.50 4.28
N LEU A 249 -5.10 6.62 4.21
CA LEU A 249 -5.61 7.87 3.63
C LEU A 249 -5.92 7.72 2.14
N MET A 250 -5.02 7.11 1.36
CA MET A 250 -5.25 6.87 -0.07
C MET A 250 -6.47 5.97 -0.30
N ARG A 251 -6.62 4.91 0.48
CA ARG A 251 -7.80 4.03 0.39
C ARG A 251 -9.09 4.80 0.69
N PHE A 252 -9.09 5.66 1.71
CA PHE A 252 -10.23 6.54 2.00
C PHE A 252 -10.55 7.44 0.80
N ILE A 253 -9.57 8.15 0.23
CA ILE A 253 -9.75 9.04 -0.92
C ILE A 253 -10.35 8.26 -2.10
N VAL A 254 -9.79 7.10 -2.43
CA VAL A 254 -10.24 6.27 -3.56
C VAL A 254 -11.70 5.82 -3.39
N VAL A 255 -12.06 5.28 -2.23
CA VAL A 255 -13.41 4.79 -1.97
C VAL A 255 -14.43 5.94 -1.96
N GLN A 256 -14.07 7.09 -1.35
CA GLN A 256 -14.93 8.25 -1.33
C GLN A 256 -15.12 8.85 -2.74
N SER A 257 -14.04 8.93 -3.52
CA SER A 257 -14.13 9.41 -4.91
C SER A 257 -15.08 8.56 -5.75
N LEU A 258 -15.05 7.23 -5.61
CA LEU A 258 -16.01 6.34 -6.25
C LEU A 258 -17.45 6.69 -5.83
N GLY A 259 -17.71 6.81 -4.53
CA GLY A 259 -19.03 7.17 -4.02
C GLY A 259 -19.56 8.49 -4.59
N PHE A 260 -18.71 9.52 -4.63
CA PHE A 260 -19.06 10.83 -5.23
C PHE A 260 -19.36 10.73 -6.73
N ILE A 261 -18.52 10.03 -7.48
CA ILE A 261 -18.70 9.87 -8.93
C ILE A 261 -20.03 9.15 -9.21
N LEU A 262 -20.32 8.09 -8.50
CA LEU A 262 -21.56 7.33 -8.68
C LEU A 262 -22.80 8.16 -8.31
N ALA A 263 -22.77 8.84 -7.15
CA ALA A 263 -23.88 9.70 -6.71
C ALA A 263 -24.13 10.87 -7.69
N ALA A 264 -23.07 11.51 -8.19
CA ALA A 264 -23.19 12.59 -9.16
C ALA A 264 -23.78 12.17 -10.50
N ASN A 265 -23.71 10.87 -10.83
CA ASN A 265 -24.27 10.29 -12.05
C ASN A 265 -25.61 9.57 -11.81
N GLY A 266 -26.26 9.80 -10.66
CA GLY A 266 -27.61 9.34 -10.38
C GLY A 266 -27.71 7.86 -9.93
N PHE A 267 -26.62 7.29 -9.40
CA PHE A 267 -26.65 5.93 -8.86
C PHE A 267 -27.55 5.84 -7.63
N ASP A 268 -28.56 4.98 -7.69
CA ASP A 268 -29.48 4.70 -6.57
C ASP A 268 -29.26 3.27 -6.03
N LYS A 269 -28.85 3.17 -4.75
CA LYS A 269 -28.62 1.88 -4.07
C LYS A 269 -29.87 1.00 -3.94
N LYS A 270 -31.07 1.59 -4.04
CA LYS A 270 -32.34 0.88 -3.88
C LYS A 270 -32.95 0.44 -5.21
N ALA A 271 -32.49 0.99 -6.32
CA ALA A 271 -32.99 0.66 -7.64
C ALA A 271 -32.38 -0.66 -8.16
N GLU A 272 -33.21 -1.53 -8.71
CA GLU A 272 -32.76 -2.76 -9.37
C GLU A 272 -31.99 -2.46 -10.67
N THR A 273 -32.41 -1.43 -11.39
CA THR A 273 -31.75 -0.94 -12.61
C THR A 273 -31.17 0.44 -12.38
N GLN A 274 -30.02 0.72 -13.01
CA GLN A 274 -29.35 1.99 -12.89
C GLN A 274 -29.46 2.82 -14.18
N PRO A 275 -29.45 4.15 -14.09
CA PRO A 275 -29.42 5.00 -15.28
C PRO A 275 -28.14 4.78 -16.08
N GLU A 276 -28.19 4.96 -17.40
CA GLU A 276 -27.04 4.80 -18.29
C GLU A 276 -25.83 5.68 -17.87
N SER A 277 -26.09 6.87 -17.32
CA SER A 277 -25.06 7.75 -16.79
C SER A 277 -24.27 7.12 -15.65
N ALA A 278 -24.95 6.39 -14.74
CA ALA A 278 -24.29 5.69 -13.62
C ALA A 278 -23.50 4.47 -14.11
N ILE A 279 -24.04 3.72 -15.09
CA ILE A 279 -23.34 2.57 -15.70
C ILE A 279 -22.08 3.07 -16.43
N MET A 280 -22.19 4.14 -17.22
CA MET A 280 -21.07 4.75 -17.89
C MET A 280 -20.03 5.27 -16.89
N ALA A 281 -20.46 5.86 -15.77
CA ALA A 281 -19.54 6.30 -14.70
C ALA A 281 -18.77 5.12 -14.11
N ILE A 282 -19.38 3.97 -13.87
CA ILE A 282 -18.72 2.74 -13.39
C ILE A 282 -17.62 2.32 -14.39
N ILE A 283 -17.95 2.27 -15.69
CA ILE A 283 -16.99 1.90 -16.74
C ILE A 283 -15.84 2.91 -16.82
N MET A 284 -16.13 4.22 -16.74
CA MET A 284 -15.11 5.26 -16.78
C MET A 284 -14.21 5.28 -15.55
N VAL A 285 -14.73 4.94 -14.38
CA VAL A 285 -13.91 4.77 -13.16
C VAL A 285 -12.89 3.64 -13.37
N LEU A 286 -13.26 2.54 -13.98
CA LEU A 286 -12.30 1.49 -14.33
C LEU A 286 -11.30 1.98 -15.38
N LEU A 287 -11.77 2.54 -16.47
CA LEU A 287 -10.92 2.94 -17.60
C LEU A 287 -9.96 4.07 -17.24
N ILE A 288 -10.48 5.18 -16.71
CA ILE A 288 -9.67 6.36 -16.43
C ILE A 288 -9.05 6.29 -15.03
N GLY A 289 -9.85 5.88 -14.02
CA GLY A 289 -9.42 5.86 -12.63
C GLY A 289 -8.36 4.80 -12.39
N VAL A 290 -8.65 3.54 -12.67
CA VAL A 290 -7.72 2.43 -12.40
C VAL A 290 -6.49 2.52 -13.31
N CYS A 291 -6.68 2.69 -14.63
CA CYS A 291 -5.56 2.79 -15.55
C CYS A 291 -4.72 4.06 -15.30
N GLY A 292 -5.36 5.19 -14.98
CA GLY A 292 -4.66 6.43 -14.66
C GLY A 292 -3.78 6.30 -13.41
N LEU A 293 -4.31 5.72 -12.32
CA LEU A 293 -3.53 5.43 -11.12
C LEU A 293 -2.38 4.47 -11.42
N ALA A 294 -2.62 3.41 -12.19
CA ALA A 294 -1.57 2.46 -12.59
C ALA A 294 -0.45 3.14 -13.39
N VAL A 295 -0.78 4.01 -14.34
CA VAL A 295 0.20 4.78 -15.13
C VAL A 295 1.03 5.71 -14.23
N ILE A 296 0.40 6.38 -13.26
CA ILE A 296 1.12 7.22 -12.30
C ILE A 296 2.05 6.35 -11.43
N GLY A 297 1.60 5.16 -11.01
CA GLY A 297 2.44 4.19 -10.29
C GLY A 297 3.67 3.77 -11.10
N ILE A 298 3.51 3.51 -12.39
CA ILE A 298 4.62 3.22 -13.33
C ILE A 298 5.59 4.41 -13.40
N TYR A 299 5.08 5.63 -13.52
CA TYR A 299 5.90 6.84 -13.54
C TYR A 299 6.81 6.95 -12.31
N PHE A 300 6.27 6.78 -11.10
CA PHE A 300 7.05 6.83 -9.87
C PHE A 300 8.08 5.70 -9.80
N THR A 301 7.75 4.51 -10.29
CA THR A 301 8.65 3.36 -10.35
C THR A 301 9.84 3.63 -11.28
N ILE A 302 9.62 4.22 -12.44
CA ILE A 302 10.68 4.60 -13.38
C ILE A 302 11.61 5.66 -12.78
N ARG A 303 11.04 6.63 -12.04
CA ARG A 303 11.80 7.71 -11.39
C ARG A 303 12.64 7.25 -10.21
N MET A 304 12.34 6.12 -9.63
CA MET A 304 13.08 5.57 -8.49
C MET A 304 14.48 5.13 -8.92
N LYS A 305 15.52 5.67 -8.26
CA LYS A 305 16.92 5.38 -8.61
C LYS A 305 17.52 4.22 -7.81
N LEU A 306 16.86 3.79 -6.75
CA LEU A 306 17.31 2.67 -5.93
C LEU A 306 17.26 1.36 -6.73
N ASP A 307 18.36 0.62 -6.71
CA ASP A 307 18.49 -0.75 -7.22
C ASP A 307 19.52 -1.50 -6.36
N HIS A 308 19.79 -2.75 -6.69
CA HIS A 308 20.70 -3.58 -5.89
C HIS A 308 22.12 -2.99 -5.81
N LYS A 309 22.63 -2.39 -6.90
CA LYS A 309 23.98 -1.82 -6.95
C LYS A 309 24.06 -0.55 -6.11
N THR A 310 23.12 0.38 -6.31
CA THR A 310 23.07 1.63 -5.56
C THR A 310 22.79 1.40 -4.07
N HIS A 311 22.01 0.37 -3.73
CA HIS A 311 21.79 -0.03 -2.35
C HIS A 311 23.07 -0.54 -1.70
N GLN A 312 23.85 -1.39 -2.37
CA GLN A 312 25.12 -1.87 -1.81
C GLN A 312 26.11 -0.72 -1.57
N ILE A 313 26.18 0.22 -2.52
CA ILE A 313 27.05 1.40 -2.38
C ILE A 313 26.72 2.20 -1.10
N ILE A 314 25.43 2.44 -0.81
CA ILE A 314 25.06 3.19 0.40
C ILE A 314 25.33 2.40 1.69
N ILE A 315 25.17 1.08 1.68
CA ILE A 315 25.50 0.24 2.84
C ILE A 315 27.01 0.29 3.13
N ASP A 316 27.82 0.14 2.09
CA ASP A 316 29.28 0.19 2.23
C ASP A 316 29.73 1.57 2.72
N GLU A 317 29.10 2.64 2.26
CA GLU A 317 29.40 4.01 2.69
C GLU A 317 29.01 4.27 4.15
N VAL A 318 27.83 3.82 4.58
CA VAL A 318 27.41 3.89 5.99
C VAL A 318 28.42 3.15 6.87
N GLN A 319 28.84 1.96 6.46
CA GLN A 319 29.85 1.20 7.21
C GLN A 319 31.20 1.91 7.23
N ARG A 320 31.64 2.53 6.12
CA ARG A 320 32.88 3.29 6.04
C ARG A 320 32.89 4.44 7.06
N ILE A 321 31.79 5.21 7.12
CA ILE A 321 31.64 6.34 8.05
C ILE A 321 31.61 5.84 9.50
N HIS A 322 30.83 4.78 9.80
CA HIS A 322 30.77 4.22 11.15
C HIS A 322 32.11 3.61 11.62
N ASN A 323 32.97 3.19 10.71
CA ASN A 323 34.33 2.72 11.00
C ASN A 323 35.35 3.87 11.14
N GLY A 324 34.90 5.13 11.20
CA GLY A 324 35.75 6.30 11.40
C GLY A 324 36.28 6.93 10.11
N GLY A 325 35.74 6.58 8.94
CA GLY A 325 36.07 7.26 7.68
C GLY A 325 35.59 8.71 7.69
N LYS A 326 36.37 9.60 7.09
CA LYS A 326 36.00 11.02 6.99
C LYS A 326 35.07 11.27 5.79
N MET A 327 34.18 12.23 5.92
CA MET A 327 33.28 12.62 4.81
C MET A 327 34.04 13.25 3.63
N GLU A 328 35.18 13.90 3.91
CA GLU A 328 36.03 14.54 2.90
C GLU A 328 36.67 13.52 1.95
N ASP A 329 36.91 12.29 2.41
CA ASP A 329 37.59 11.23 1.67
C ASP A 329 36.61 10.36 0.85
N VAL A 330 35.38 10.83 0.59
CA VAL A 330 34.39 10.08 -0.15
C VAL A 330 34.73 9.96 -1.65
N ASP A 331 34.55 8.76 -2.20
CA ASP A 331 34.62 8.56 -3.65
C ASP A 331 33.57 9.42 -4.39
N PRO A 332 33.94 10.15 -5.46
CA PRO A 332 32.99 10.99 -6.21
C PRO A 332 31.79 10.23 -6.77
N GLN A 333 31.91 8.94 -7.08
CA GLN A 333 30.80 8.12 -7.53
C GLN A 333 29.84 7.79 -6.38
N VAL A 334 30.39 7.43 -5.21
CA VAL A 334 29.61 7.17 -3.99
C VAL A 334 28.84 8.42 -3.58
N LYS A 335 29.52 9.59 -3.54
CA LYS A 335 28.89 10.88 -3.28
C LYS A 335 27.69 11.13 -4.19
N LYS A 336 27.87 10.95 -5.49
CA LYS A 336 26.81 11.14 -6.49
C LYS A 336 25.62 10.18 -6.29
N VAL A 337 25.87 8.94 -5.88
CA VAL A 337 24.81 7.96 -5.56
C VAL A 337 24.05 8.37 -4.31
N CYS A 338 24.73 8.75 -3.24
CA CYS A 338 24.11 9.23 -1.99
C CYS A 338 23.20 10.43 -2.26
N GLU A 339 23.67 11.45 -2.97
CA GLU A 339 22.89 12.64 -3.33
C GLU A 339 21.69 12.30 -4.23
N ALA A 340 21.86 11.37 -5.17
CA ALA A 340 20.80 10.97 -6.09
C ALA A 340 19.66 10.23 -5.38
N LEU A 341 19.98 9.44 -4.34
CA LEU A 341 19.03 8.66 -3.57
C LEU A 341 18.38 9.48 -2.45
N THR A 342 19.17 10.21 -1.70
CA THR A 342 18.68 10.99 -0.55
C THR A 342 17.96 12.26 -1.00
N GLY A 343 18.50 12.94 -2.02
CA GLY A 343 18.08 14.27 -2.45
C GLY A 343 18.71 15.40 -1.63
N PHE A 344 19.66 15.08 -0.75
CA PHE A 344 20.47 16.01 0.02
C PHE A 344 21.88 16.09 -0.57
N LYS A 345 22.59 17.19 -0.31
CA LYS A 345 24.03 17.24 -0.57
C LYS A 345 24.74 16.28 0.37
N TYR A 346 25.83 15.69 -0.07
CA TYR A 346 26.55 14.70 0.72
C TYR A 346 27.03 15.27 2.07
N GLU A 347 27.45 16.55 2.09
CA GLU A 347 27.88 17.26 3.28
C GLU A 347 26.77 17.45 4.33
N GLU A 348 25.49 17.38 3.88
CA GLU A 348 24.29 17.44 4.74
C GLU A 348 23.86 16.06 5.24
N CYS A 349 24.53 14.98 4.81
CA CYS A 349 24.23 13.61 5.25
C CYS A 349 24.82 13.29 6.63
N PHE A 350 24.56 12.07 7.11
CA PHE A 350 25.07 11.53 8.38
C PHE A 350 24.78 12.42 9.60
N GLY A 351 23.53 12.91 9.69
CA GLY A 351 23.07 13.73 10.82
C GLY A 351 23.42 15.22 10.74
N ASN A 352 24.15 15.66 9.71
CA ASN A 352 24.47 17.08 9.50
C ASN A 352 23.28 17.88 8.91
N ASN A 353 22.07 17.51 9.30
CA ASN A 353 20.82 18.13 8.83
C ASN A 353 19.76 18.12 9.94
N LYS A 354 18.60 18.73 9.64
CA LYS A 354 17.46 18.81 10.56
C LYS A 354 16.30 17.91 10.11
N VAL A 355 16.61 16.68 9.72
CA VAL A 355 15.59 15.69 9.35
C VAL A 355 15.20 14.85 10.56
N GLY A 356 13.92 14.79 10.87
CA GLY A 356 13.40 14.12 12.05
C GLY A 356 13.02 15.09 13.16
N TYR A 357 12.66 14.55 14.30
CA TYR A 357 12.30 15.32 15.48
C TYR A 357 13.58 15.83 16.20
N HIS A 358 13.59 17.12 16.52
CA HIS A 358 14.60 17.79 17.34
C HIS A 358 13.87 18.52 18.47
N PRO A 359 14.17 18.24 19.74
CA PRO A 359 13.43 18.82 20.89
C PRO A 359 13.42 20.36 20.89
N ASP A 360 14.50 20.98 20.43
CA ASP A 360 14.71 22.43 20.45
C ASP A 360 14.01 23.17 19.30
N GLU A 361 13.37 22.46 18.36
CA GLU A 361 12.68 23.09 17.23
C GLU A 361 11.19 23.31 17.47
N ASN A 362 10.72 24.49 17.09
CA ASN A 362 9.30 24.80 17.11
C ASN A 362 8.60 24.38 15.80
N TYR A 363 7.92 23.21 15.84
CA TYR A 363 7.19 22.66 14.69
C TYR A 363 5.79 23.26 14.53
N PHE A 364 5.26 23.90 15.56
CA PHE A 364 3.93 24.56 15.52
C PHE A 364 4.04 26.01 15.04
N THR A 365 4.61 26.17 13.84
CA THR A 365 4.58 27.47 13.17
C THR A 365 3.19 27.74 12.61
N PRO A 366 2.75 29.02 12.49
CA PRO A 366 1.44 29.35 11.89
C PRO A 366 1.22 28.71 10.52
N LYS A 367 2.28 28.58 9.72
CA LYS A 367 2.26 27.92 8.41
C LYS A 367 1.93 26.43 8.53
N ASN A 368 2.57 25.70 9.44
CA ASN A 368 2.36 24.26 9.62
C ASN A 368 0.98 23.98 10.21
N ILE A 369 0.55 24.82 11.17
CA ILE A 369 -0.81 24.76 11.74
C ILE A 369 -1.85 25.02 10.66
N GLY A 370 -1.63 26.01 9.80
CA GLY A 370 -2.53 26.32 8.69
C GLY A 370 -2.68 25.17 7.71
N ILE A 371 -1.61 24.44 7.40
CA ILE A 371 -1.67 23.23 6.54
C ILE A 371 -2.51 22.13 7.20
N VAL A 372 -2.32 21.87 8.49
CA VAL A 372 -3.09 20.86 9.23
C VAL A 372 -4.57 21.24 9.30
N ILE A 373 -4.88 22.49 9.59
CA ILE A 373 -6.26 23.00 9.62
C ILE A 373 -6.91 22.89 8.25
N LEU A 374 -6.21 23.28 7.19
CA LEU A 374 -6.71 23.15 5.81
C LEU A 374 -7.00 21.69 5.46
N PHE A 375 -6.12 20.78 5.85
CA PHE A 375 -6.30 19.34 5.61
C PHE A 375 -7.52 18.79 6.36
N ILE A 376 -7.69 19.15 7.64
CA ILE A 376 -8.86 18.77 8.45
C ILE A 376 -10.14 19.39 7.83
N ALA A 377 -10.10 20.65 7.41
CA ALA A 377 -11.24 21.31 6.80
C ALA A 377 -11.69 20.63 5.50
N ILE A 378 -10.73 20.22 4.66
CA ILE A 378 -11.02 19.44 3.43
C ILE A 378 -11.72 18.12 3.79
N ILE A 379 -11.20 17.37 4.78
CA ILE A 379 -11.81 16.12 5.25
C ILE A 379 -13.23 16.37 5.76
N VAL A 380 -13.43 17.40 6.59
CA VAL A 380 -14.75 17.75 7.14
C VAL A 380 -15.74 18.14 6.03
N VAL A 381 -15.33 18.96 5.06
CA VAL A 381 -16.18 19.34 3.93
C VAL A 381 -16.56 18.14 3.08
N LEU A 382 -15.62 17.23 2.82
CA LEU A 382 -15.89 15.98 2.11
C LEU A 382 -16.88 15.10 2.89
N PHE A 383 -16.70 15.02 4.21
CA PHE A 383 -17.56 14.22 5.09
C PHE A 383 -18.98 14.82 5.19
N THR A 384 -19.12 16.13 5.38
CA THR A 384 -20.43 16.79 5.50
C THR A 384 -21.23 16.74 4.20
N LYS A 385 -20.59 16.90 3.04
CA LYS A 385 -21.23 16.68 1.73
C LYS A 385 -21.71 15.25 1.55
N MET A 386 -20.94 14.28 2.04
CA MET A 386 -21.27 12.84 1.91
C MET A 386 -22.53 12.46 2.69
N TYR A 387 -22.75 13.06 3.86
CA TYR A 387 -23.90 12.76 4.70
C TYR A 387 -25.10 13.68 4.49
N GLY A 388 -25.05 14.56 3.45
CA GLY A 388 -26.16 15.45 3.13
C GLY A 388 -26.42 16.50 4.22
N LEU A 389 -25.40 16.85 4.99
CA LEU A 389 -25.50 17.85 6.05
C LEU A 389 -25.42 19.30 5.53
N TRP A 390 -25.29 19.45 4.18
CA TRP A 390 -25.34 20.71 3.43
C TRP A 390 -25.99 20.49 2.07
#